data_587e22b8964772d8a7641c9aa92f3bbc
#
_entry.id   587e22b8964772d8a7641c9aa92f3bbc
#
_cell.length_a   1.000
_cell.length_b   1.000
_cell.length_c   1.000
_cell.angle_alpha   90.00
_cell.angle_beta   90.00
_cell.angle_gamma   90.00
#
_symmetry.space_group_name_H-M   'P 1'
#
loop_
_entity.id
_entity.type
_entity.pdbx_description
1 polymer ?
#
loop_
_entity_poly.entity_id
_entity_poly.type
_entity_poly.pdbx_seq_one_letter_code
_entity_poly.pdbx_strand_id
1 'polypeptide(L)'
;MRRKLFLFFFFGTLSILCLFLLRFPAQAGALAANGLTLWFSKMIPALFPFMILSGLFLSTGFSNLLARLAAPVLQPVFQTTDACLFCILTGFFCGFPMGARVCAQSLQQKKISLREASWLLAFINNIGPVYFSGYVLTLFPVRTPLTVWLGMYLLPFLYGMVLRYTLYRDLPTQSVSRIFVPASVRSQANTPASPTGTPLSSARLLSALHESILSAMNGIAQLGGYMVFFNLLNLFPTVFLAAYPSFMRTLSPLLEITNGLSMLLPSERLWAYIVLPFGGLCCIAQTASCIHKTGLSLKPYIFHKLILTLLTAAWYLVLPV
;
A
#
# COMPACT_ATOMS: atom_id res chain seq x y z
N MET A 1 -30.60 -10.45 -11.14
CA MET A 1 -30.24 -9.73 -12.37
C MET A 1 -28.85 -9.12 -12.31
N ARG A 2 -28.48 -8.30 -11.34
CA ARG A 2 -27.14 -7.65 -11.22
C ARG A 2 -25.96 -8.63 -11.21
N ARG A 3 -26.04 -9.78 -10.52
CA ARG A 3 -24.97 -10.80 -10.47
C ARG A 3 -24.73 -11.47 -11.83
N LYS A 4 -25.80 -11.80 -12.57
CA LYS A 4 -25.69 -12.41 -13.92
C LYS A 4 -25.05 -11.43 -14.91
N LEU A 5 -25.45 -10.16 -14.86
CA LEU A 5 -24.89 -9.09 -15.69
C LEU A 5 -23.40 -8.87 -15.38
N PHE A 6 -23.02 -8.85 -14.11
CA PHE A 6 -21.61 -8.74 -13.69
C PHE A 6 -20.78 -9.92 -14.22
N LEU A 7 -21.27 -11.15 -14.08
CA LEU A 7 -20.58 -12.33 -14.59
C LEU A 7 -20.45 -12.30 -16.12
N PHE A 8 -21.49 -11.88 -16.83
CA PHE A 8 -21.44 -11.72 -18.28
C PHE A 8 -20.37 -10.73 -18.73
N PHE A 9 -20.31 -9.54 -18.10
CA PHE A 9 -19.26 -8.57 -18.40
C PHE A 9 -17.88 -9.08 -18.02
N PHE A 10 -17.74 -9.74 -16.88
CA PHE A 10 -16.45 -10.28 -16.41
C PHE A 10 -15.92 -11.33 -17.40
N PHE A 11 -16.74 -12.33 -17.75
CA PHE A 11 -16.33 -13.36 -18.72
C PHE A 11 -16.14 -12.79 -20.12
N GLY A 12 -16.96 -11.83 -20.53
CA GLY A 12 -16.78 -11.12 -21.80
C GLY A 12 -15.43 -10.41 -21.87
N THR A 13 -15.07 -9.66 -20.85
CA THR A 13 -13.75 -8.97 -20.75
C THR A 13 -12.60 -9.97 -20.78
N LEU A 14 -12.72 -11.07 -20.04
CA LEU A 14 -11.68 -12.12 -20.02
C LEU A 14 -11.53 -12.80 -21.39
N SER A 15 -12.64 -13.10 -22.07
CA SER A 15 -12.63 -13.68 -23.43
C SER A 15 -12.00 -12.73 -24.45
N ILE A 16 -12.33 -11.43 -24.37
CA ILE A 16 -11.72 -10.40 -25.21
C ILE A 16 -10.21 -10.35 -24.95
N LEU A 17 -9.77 -10.35 -23.69
CA LEU A 17 -8.35 -10.37 -23.35
C LEU A 17 -7.66 -11.60 -23.94
N CYS A 18 -8.23 -12.80 -23.82
CA CYS A 18 -7.68 -14.01 -24.42
C CYS A 18 -7.54 -13.90 -25.95
N LEU A 19 -8.56 -13.39 -26.64
CA LEU A 19 -8.50 -13.17 -28.09
C LEU A 19 -7.41 -12.17 -28.48
N PHE A 20 -7.21 -11.10 -27.67
CA PHE A 20 -6.15 -10.13 -27.88
C PHE A 20 -4.75 -10.73 -27.69
N LEU A 21 -4.57 -11.56 -26.65
CA LEU A 21 -3.30 -12.27 -26.42
C LEU A 21 -2.93 -13.17 -27.60
N LEU A 22 -3.92 -13.86 -28.18
CA LEU A 22 -3.73 -14.71 -29.37
C LEU A 22 -3.48 -13.89 -30.65
N ARG A 23 -4.10 -12.70 -30.76
CA ARG A 23 -3.98 -11.84 -31.95
C ARG A 23 -2.69 -11.02 -31.98
N PHE A 24 -2.15 -10.67 -30.78
CA PHE A 24 -0.98 -9.82 -30.62
C PHE A 24 0.07 -10.46 -29.69
N PRO A 25 0.55 -11.70 -29.99
CA PRO A 25 1.37 -12.47 -29.05
C PRO A 25 2.73 -11.81 -28.76
N ALA A 26 3.33 -11.14 -29.72
CA ALA A 26 4.62 -10.47 -29.53
C ALA A 26 4.50 -9.29 -28.57
N GLN A 27 3.48 -8.43 -28.72
CA GLN A 27 3.23 -7.29 -27.83
C GLN A 27 2.82 -7.76 -26.42
N ALA A 28 1.96 -8.79 -26.33
CA ALA A 28 1.56 -9.39 -25.06
C ALA A 28 2.76 -9.99 -24.33
N GLY A 29 3.62 -10.72 -25.05
CA GLY A 29 4.87 -11.28 -24.52
C GLY A 29 5.81 -10.19 -23.99
N ALA A 30 5.99 -9.11 -24.74
CA ALA A 30 6.82 -7.97 -24.33
C ALA A 30 6.28 -7.29 -23.05
N LEU A 31 4.95 -7.05 -22.96
CA LEU A 31 4.32 -6.46 -21.77
C LEU A 31 4.44 -7.38 -20.56
N ALA A 32 4.24 -8.68 -20.72
CA ALA A 32 4.41 -9.67 -19.65
C ALA A 32 5.87 -9.72 -19.16
N ALA A 33 6.82 -9.79 -20.08
CA ALA A 33 8.26 -9.81 -19.78
C ALA A 33 8.70 -8.53 -19.06
N ASN A 34 8.22 -7.37 -19.48
CA ASN A 34 8.49 -6.10 -18.80
C ASN A 34 7.92 -6.09 -17.37
N GLY A 35 6.67 -6.55 -17.18
CA GLY A 35 6.08 -6.69 -15.86
C GLY A 35 6.88 -7.61 -14.93
N LEU A 36 7.35 -8.76 -15.44
CA LEU A 36 8.21 -9.69 -14.70
C LEU A 36 9.56 -9.05 -14.35
N THR A 37 10.17 -8.35 -15.30
CA THR A 37 11.46 -7.68 -15.09
C THR A 37 11.35 -6.61 -14.00
N LEU A 38 10.31 -5.77 -14.03
CA LEU A 38 10.08 -4.73 -13.03
C LEU A 38 9.74 -5.34 -11.67
N TRP A 39 8.94 -6.39 -11.63
CA TRP A 39 8.66 -7.12 -10.40
C TRP A 39 9.94 -7.68 -9.77
N PHE A 40 10.76 -8.38 -10.55
CA PHE A 40 11.98 -9.02 -10.06
C PHE A 40 13.04 -7.99 -9.66
N SER A 41 13.31 -6.99 -10.51
CA SER A 41 14.43 -6.07 -10.32
C SER A 41 14.12 -4.88 -9.43
N LYS A 42 12.85 -4.50 -9.26
CA LYS A 42 12.45 -3.32 -8.50
C LYS A 42 11.58 -3.66 -7.28
N MET A 43 10.54 -4.49 -7.46
CA MET A 43 9.59 -4.75 -6.37
C MET A 43 10.12 -5.73 -5.34
N ILE A 44 10.75 -6.84 -5.75
CA ILE A 44 11.32 -7.80 -4.80
C ILE A 44 12.35 -7.14 -3.89
N PRO A 45 13.41 -6.47 -4.38
CA PRO A 45 14.39 -5.84 -3.51
C PRO A 45 13.81 -4.77 -2.59
N ALA A 46 12.81 -4.01 -3.08
CA ALA A 46 12.19 -2.94 -2.31
C ALA A 46 11.21 -3.42 -1.23
N LEU A 47 10.47 -4.49 -1.47
CA LEU A 47 9.35 -4.88 -0.61
C LEU A 47 9.58 -6.16 0.19
N PHE A 48 10.24 -7.16 -0.40
CA PHE A 48 10.37 -8.49 0.22
C PHE A 48 11.06 -8.47 1.58
N PRO A 49 12.17 -7.75 1.80
CA PRO A 49 12.78 -7.65 3.13
C PRO A 49 11.81 -7.05 4.18
N PHE A 50 11.08 -6.00 3.80
CA PHE A 50 10.10 -5.37 4.69
C PHE A 50 8.90 -6.28 4.98
N MET A 51 8.49 -7.12 4.02
CA MET A 51 7.43 -8.10 4.23
C MET A 51 7.83 -9.16 5.27
N ILE A 52 9.07 -9.63 5.24
CA ILE A 52 9.62 -10.57 6.24
C ILE A 52 9.68 -9.88 7.60
N LEU A 53 10.31 -8.71 7.68
CA LEU A 53 10.51 -7.99 8.94
C LEU A 53 9.19 -7.60 9.60
N SER A 54 8.22 -7.08 8.84
CA SER A 54 6.91 -6.70 9.39
C SER A 54 6.13 -7.90 9.93
N GLY A 55 6.19 -9.04 9.23
CA GLY A 55 5.61 -10.31 9.68
C GLY A 55 6.25 -10.80 10.98
N LEU A 56 7.58 -10.79 11.04
CA LEU A 56 8.35 -11.15 12.20
C LEU A 56 8.05 -10.25 13.41
N PHE A 57 7.99 -8.94 13.21
CA PHE A 57 7.68 -7.97 14.26
C PHE A 57 6.26 -8.17 14.82
N LEU A 58 5.29 -8.48 13.96
CA LEU A 58 3.92 -8.76 14.39
C LEU A 58 3.82 -10.07 15.19
N SER A 59 4.52 -11.13 14.79
CA SER A 59 4.47 -12.45 15.43
C SER A 59 5.25 -12.50 16.74
N THR A 60 6.36 -11.78 16.85
CA THR A 60 7.20 -11.74 18.06
C THR A 60 6.77 -10.70 19.09
N GLY A 61 5.85 -9.79 18.74
CA GLY A 61 5.45 -8.66 19.58
C GLY A 61 6.43 -7.48 19.55
N PHE A 62 7.49 -7.54 18.74
CA PHE A 62 8.45 -6.44 18.56
C PHE A 62 7.79 -5.19 17.94
N SER A 63 6.64 -5.37 17.28
CA SER A 63 5.77 -4.29 16.81
C SER A 63 5.43 -3.27 17.91
N ASN A 64 5.24 -3.73 19.16
CA ASN A 64 4.94 -2.86 20.29
C ASN A 64 6.15 -1.98 20.68
N LEU A 65 7.37 -2.48 20.55
CA LEU A 65 8.57 -1.70 20.80
C LEU A 65 8.74 -0.59 19.75
N LEU A 66 8.56 -0.91 18.47
CA LEU A 66 8.62 0.08 17.40
C LEU A 66 7.53 1.16 17.55
N ALA A 67 6.30 0.75 17.92
CA ALA A 67 5.22 1.68 18.19
C ALA A 67 5.59 2.65 19.33
N ARG A 68 6.18 2.12 20.43
CA ARG A 68 6.62 2.94 21.57
C ARG A 68 7.73 3.92 21.22
N LEU A 69 8.69 3.52 20.37
CA LEU A 69 9.74 4.41 19.90
C LEU A 69 9.19 5.59 19.08
N ALA A 70 8.14 5.34 18.30
CA ALA A 70 7.48 6.38 17.51
C ALA A 70 6.39 7.15 18.28
N ALA A 71 5.94 6.62 19.43
CA ALA A 71 4.86 7.20 20.22
C ALA A 71 5.08 8.65 20.64
N PRO A 72 6.31 9.11 21.03
CA PRO A 72 6.51 10.52 21.39
C PRO A 72 6.14 11.50 20.27
N VAL A 73 6.29 11.09 19.02
CA VAL A 73 5.96 11.93 17.84
C VAL A 73 4.54 11.70 17.34
N LEU A 74 4.12 10.43 17.21
CA LEU A 74 2.85 10.09 16.58
C LEU A 74 1.66 10.12 17.54
N GLN A 75 1.89 9.83 18.83
CA GLN A 75 0.81 9.78 19.83
C GLN A 75 0.14 11.14 20.06
N PRO A 76 0.88 12.28 20.18
CA PRO A 76 0.24 13.58 20.29
C PRO A 76 -0.62 13.94 19.08
N VAL A 77 -0.23 13.45 17.89
CA VAL A 77 -0.91 13.76 16.61
C VAL A 77 -2.17 12.90 16.43
N PHE A 78 -2.06 11.58 16.63
CA PHE A 78 -3.15 10.65 16.28
C PHE A 78 -3.96 10.16 17.48
N GLN A 79 -3.42 10.23 18.70
CA GLN A 79 -4.05 9.82 19.95
C GLN A 79 -4.71 8.42 19.82
N THR A 80 -3.91 7.44 19.37
CA THR A 80 -4.39 6.11 19.01
C THR A 80 -3.60 4.99 19.71
N THR A 81 -3.92 3.74 19.45
CA THR A 81 -3.29 2.57 20.07
C THR A 81 -1.90 2.28 19.50
N ASP A 82 -1.04 1.60 20.27
CA ASP A 82 0.30 1.16 19.80
C ASP A 82 0.20 0.31 18.52
N ALA A 83 -0.85 -0.51 18.40
CA ALA A 83 -1.07 -1.32 17.20
C ALA A 83 -1.38 -0.46 15.96
N CYS A 84 -2.14 0.62 16.12
CA CYS A 84 -2.39 1.59 15.06
C CYS A 84 -1.11 2.36 14.68
N LEU A 85 -0.29 2.76 15.67
CA LEU A 85 0.99 3.43 15.42
C LEU A 85 1.93 2.53 14.61
N PHE A 86 2.00 1.23 14.91
CA PHE A 86 2.76 0.28 14.13
C PHE A 86 2.26 0.18 12.68
N CYS A 87 0.94 0.16 12.48
CA CYS A 87 0.35 0.17 11.13
C CYS A 87 0.72 1.44 10.35
N ILE A 88 0.69 2.61 11.00
CA ILE A 88 1.08 3.90 10.40
C ILE A 88 2.54 3.84 9.96
N LEU A 89 3.46 3.45 10.86
CA LEU A 89 4.87 3.33 10.54
C LEU A 89 5.11 2.40 9.35
N THR A 90 4.57 1.18 9.43
CA THR A 90 4.79 0.17 8.38
C THR A 90 4.21 0.62 7.04
N GLY A 91 3.02 1.23 7.06
CA GLY A 91 2.38 1.71 5.84
C GLY A 91 3.16 2.82 5.14
N PHE A 92 3.70 3.77 5.90
CA PHE A 92 4.50 4.87 5.35
C PHE A 92 5.89 4.43 4.89
N PHE A 93 6.54 3.48 5.59
CA PHE A 93 7.89 3.04 5.24
C PHE A 93 7.93 1.95 4.16
N CYS A 94 6.97 1.02 4.16
CA CYS A 94 7.02 -0.12 3.24
C CYS A 94 6.28 0.15 1.92
N GLY A 95 5.25 1.00 1.94
CA GLY A 95 4.47 1.31 0.73
C GLY A 95 3.41 0.27 0.35
N PHE A 96 2.84 0.43 -0.86
CA PHE A 96 1.87 -0.51 -1.43
C PHE A 96 2.45 -1.94 -1.57
N PRO A 97 1.72 -2.98 -1.28
CA PRO A 97 0.42 -3.05 -0.60
C PRO A 97 0.56 -3.26 0.91
N MET A 98 1.75 -2.98 1.49
CA MET A 98 2.10 -3.34 2.87
C MET A 98 1.24 -2.65 3.91
N GLY A 99 0.87 -1.38 3.69
CA GLY A 99 -0.07 -0.67 4.55
C GLY A 99 -1.39 -1.44 4.72
N ALA A 100 -1.98 -1.87 3.61
CA ALA A 100 -3.21 -2.66 3.62
C ALA A 100 -3.01 -4.04 4.26
N ARG A 101 -1.88 -4.71 3.99
CA ARG A 101 -1.57 -6.04 4.52
C ARG A 101 -1.42 -6.02 6.04
N VAL A 102 -0.61 -5.11 6.59
CA VAL A 102 -0.39 -5.00 8.04
C VAL A 102 -1.66 -4.60 8.76
N CYS A 103 -2.45 -3.68 8.17
CA CYS A 103 -3.76 -3.30 8.67
C CYS A 103 -4.70 -4.52 8.75
N ALA A 104 -4.80 -5.29 7.67
CA ALA A 104 -5.61 -6.51 7.61
C ALA A 104 -5.16 -7.58 8.63
N GLN A 105 -3.86 -7.81 8.75
CA GLN A 105 -3.29 -8.75 9.72
C GLN A 105 -3.54 -8.31 11.17
N SER A 106 -3.38 -7.01 11.49
CA SER A 106 -3.65 -6.48 12.82
C SER A 106 -5.13 -6.59 13.19
N LEU A 107 -6.04 -6.40 12.22
CA LEU A 107 -7.47 -6.61 12.39
C LEU A 107 -7.81 -8.08 12.63
N GLN A 108 -7.26 -9.01 11.83
CA GLN A 108 -7.45 -10.46 12.00
C GLN A 108 -6.92 -10.96 13.35
N GLN A 109 -5.82 -10.39 13.83
CA GLN A 109 -5.25 -10.67 15.16
C GLN A 109 -6.01 -9.95 16.30
N LYS A 110 -7.09 -9.24 16.01
CA LYS A 110 -7.91 -8.48 16.99
C LYS A 110 -7.08 -7.42 17.77
N LYS A 111 -5.99 -6.94 17.19
CA LYS A 111 -5.15 -5.86 17.77
C LYS A 111 -5.73 -4.48 17.52
N ILE A 112 -6.50 -4.33 16.44
CA ILE A 112 -7.24 -3.11 16.08
C ILE A 112 -8.68 -3.48 15.76
N SER A 113 -9.59 -2.52 15.91
CA SER A 113 -11.00 -2.64 15.54
C SER A 113 -11.20 -2.42 14.03
N LEU A 114 -12.37 -2.84 13.51
CA LEU A 114 -12.74 -2.59 12.10
C LEU A 114 -12.78 -1.09 11.78
N ARG A 115 -13.19 -0.27 12.75
CA ARG A 115 -13.28 1.19 12.61
C ARG A 115 -11.88 1.82 12.52
N GLU A 116 -10.94 1.39 13.38
CA GLU A 116 -9.54 1.80 13.31
C GLU A 116 -8.88 1.36 11.99
N ALA A 117 -9.12 0.12 11.58
CA ALA A 117 -8.60 -0.41 10.31
C ALA A 117 -9.14 0.38 9.10
N SER A 118 -10.41 0.78 9.11
CA SER A 118 -11.01 1.61 8.04
C SER A 118 -10.37 3.00 7.98
N TRP A 119 -10.13 3.62 9.14
CA TRP A 119 -9.41 4.90 9.23
C TRP A 119 -7.98 4.78 8.71
N LEU A 120 -7.23 3.81 9.20
CA LEU A 120 -5.84 3.58 8.79
C LEU A 120 -5.72 3.37 7.27
N LEU A 121 -6.57 2.50 6.72
CA LEU A 121 -6.53 2.17 5.29
C LEU A 121 -6.77 3.40 4.39
N ALA A 122 -7.44 4.43 4.89
CA ALA A 122 -7.71 5.65 4.14
C ALA A 122 -6.42 6.44 3.77
N PHE A 123 -5.32 6.30 4.56
CA PHE A 123 -4.15 7.17 4.37
C PHE A 123 -2.78 6.47 4.48
N ILE A 124 -2.66 5.25 5.06
CA ILE A 124 -1.35 4.60 5.25
C ILE A 124 -0.88 3.78 4.05
N ASN A 125 -1.76 3.42 3.13
CA ASN A 125 -1.40 2.56 2.00
C ASN A 125 -0.98 3.42 0.81
N ASN A 126 0.26 3.91 0.83
CA ASN A 126 0.84 4.82 -0.15
C ASN A 126 2.07 4.21 -0.80
N ILE A 127 2.80 5.02 -1.59
CA ILE A 127 4.06 4.60 -2.19
C ILE A 127 5.18 4.57 -1.12
N GLY A 128 6.03 3.55 -1.16
CA GLY A 128 7.13 3.44 -0.20
C GLY A 128 8.33 4.32 -0.56
N PRO A 129 9.07 4.88 0.45
CA PRO A 129 10.22 5.74 0.22
C PRO A 129 11.32 5.11 -0.63
N VAL A 130 11.57 3.81 -0.46
CA VAL A 130 12.60 3.08 -1.23
C VAL A 130 12.25 3.02 -2.71
N TYR A 131 10.99 2.73 -3.03
CA TYR A 131 10.53 2.74 -4.42
C TYR A 131 10.48 4.16 -4.97
N PHE A 132 10.02 5.13 -4.17
CA PHE A 132 9.94 6.52 -4.58
C PHE A 132 11.31 7.09 -4.92
N SER A 133 12.31 6.95 -4.03
CA SER A 133 13.67 7.45 -4.25
C SER A 133 14.45 6.63 -5.29
N GLY A 134 14.35 5.29 -5.23
CA GLY A 134 15.16 4.39 -6.05
C GLY A 134 14.61 4.14 -7.45
N TYR A 135 13.32 4.47 -7.71
CA TYR A 135 12.71 4.27 -9.02
C TYR A 135 12.08 5.56 -9.56
N VAL A 136 11.14 6.17 -8.83
CA VAL A 136 10.40 7.32 -9.37
C VAL A 136 11.30 8.53 -9.59
N LEU A 137 12.12 8.90 -8.58
CA LEU A 137 13.02 10.05 -8.69
C LEU A 137 14.18 9.80 -9.68
N THR A 138 14.50 8.54 -9.99
CA THR A 138 15.48 8.23 -11.05
C THR A 138 14.88 8.40 -12.46
N LEU A 139 13.59 8.13 -12.64
CA LEU A 139 12.88 8.38 -13.89
C LEU A 139 12.57 9.87 -14.10
N PHE A 140 12.20 10.56 -13.02
CA PHE A 140 11.75 11.96 -13.03
C PHE A 140 12.55 12.76 -12.00
N PRO A 141 13.80 13.14 -12.30
CA PRO A 141 14.60 13.94 -11.37
C PRO A 141 13.99 15.34 -11.22
N VAL A 142 14.03 15.86 -9.99
CA VAL A 142 13.46 17.15 -9.62
C VAL A 142 14.50 18.11 -9.06
N ARG A 143 14.29 19.41 -9.28
CA ARG A 143 15.14 20.46 -8.69
C ARG A 143 14.77 20.75 -7.23
N THR A 144 13.50 20.53 -6.86
CA THR A 144 12.94 20.78 -5.52
C THR A 144 12.49 19.48 -4.85
N PRO A 145 13.44 18.61 -4.41
CA PRO A 145 13.08 17.29 -3.88
C PRO A 145 12.18 17.40 -2.63
N LEU A 146 12.37 18.42 -1.80
CA LEU A 146 11.55 18.62 -0.59
C LEU A 146 10.06 18.81 -0.93
N THR A 147 9.72 19.60 -1.94
CA THR A 147 8.33 19.82 -2.37
C THR A 147 7.66 18.51 -2.75
N VAL A 148 8.39 17.65 -3.48
CA VAL A 148 7.88 16.36 -3.94
C VAL A 148 7.72 15.37 -2.79
N TRP A 149 8.68 15.33 -1.86
CA TRP A 149 8.59 14.52 -0.65
C TRP A 149 7.44 14.95 0.26
N LEU A 150 7.25 16.26 0.47
CA LEU A 150 6.14 16.78 1.27
C LEU A 150 4.79 16.43 0.64
N GLY A 151 4.63 16.64 -0.68
CA GLY A 151 3.40 16.25 -1.38
C GLY A 151 3.10 14.77 -1.28
N MET A 152 4.11 13.89 -1.30
CA MET A 152 3.92 12.45 -1.29
C MET A 152 3.67 11.87 0.11
N TYR A 153 4.26 12.43 1.17
CA TYR A 153 4.20 11.85 2.53
C TYR A 153 3.49 12.74 3.54
N LEU A 154 3.70 14.07 3.50
CA LEU A 154 3.03 14.98 4.43
C LEU A 154 1.53 15.09 4.15
N LEU A 155 1.13 15.15 2.89
CA LEU A 155 -0.32 15.24 2.56
C LEU A 155 -1.12 14.04 3.06
N PRO A 156 -0.75 12.77 2.81
CA PRO A 156 -1.45 11.63 3.39
C PRO A 156 -1.42 11.63 4.92
N PHE A 157 -0.30 12.05 5.53
CA PHE A 157 -0.18 12.17 6.98
C PHE A 157 -1.17 13.19 7.56
N LEU A 158 -1.22 14.41 7.01
CA LEU A 158 -2.17 15.45 7.41
C LEU A 158 -3.61 15.02 7.12
N TYR A 159 -3.85 14.36 6.00
CA TYR A 159 -5.16 13.82 5.67
C TYR A 159 -5.64 12.80 6.71
N GLY A 160 -4.78 11.86 7.11
CA GLY A 160 -5.06 10.89 8.17
C GLY A 160 -5.36 11.56 9.51
N MET A 161 -4.64 12.65 9.84
CA MET A 161 -4.88 13.47 11.02
C MET A 161 -6.25 14.16 10.94
N VAL A 162 -6.58 14.81 9.83
CA VAL A 162 -7.90 15.45 9.63
C VAL A 162 -9.02 14.42 9.77
N LEU A 163 -8.90 13.25 9.15
CA LEU A 163 -9.87 12.18 9.28
C LEU A 163 -10.04 11.70 10.73
N ARG A 164 -8.95 11.64 11.51
CA ARG A 164 -8.97 11.25 12.93
C ARG A 164 -9.86 12.16 13.76
N TYR A 165 -9.77 13.47 13.54
CA TYR A 165 -10.50 14.47 14.33
C TYR A 165 -11.86 14.87 13.74
N THR A 166 -12.20 14.40 12.53
CA THR A 166 -13.50 14.67 11.90
C THR A 166 -14.36 13.40 11.82
N LEU A 167 -14.11 12.57 10.82
CA LEU A 167 -14.93 11.39 10.52
C LEU A 167 -14.75 10.25 11.54
N TYR A 168 -13.57 10.14 12.16
CA TYR A 168 -13.19 9.06 13.08
C TYR A 168 -12.90 9.56 14.51
N ARG A 169 -13.56 10.64 14.93
CA ARG A 169 -13.42 11.21 16.29
C ARG A 169 -13.92 10.28 17.40
N ASP A 170 -14.74 9.31 17.04
CA ASP A 170 -15.30 8.27 17.93
C ASP A 170 -14.28 7.17 18.31
N LEU A 171 -13.12 7.12 17.65
CA LEU A 171 -12.09 6.13 17.98
C LEU A 171 -11.52 6.37 19.39
N PRO A 172 -11.17 5.30 20.12
CA PRO A 172 -10.62 5.40 21.46
C PRO A 172 -9.34 6.25 21.48
N THR A 173 -9.30 7.19 22.42
CA THR A 173 -8.15 8.07 22.63
C THR A 173 -7.25 7.47 23.70
N GLN A 174 -5.99 7.19 23.39
CA GLN A 174 -4.98 6.86 24.39
C GLN A 174 -4.23 8.13 24.81
N SER A 175 -4.31 8.45 26.11
CA SER A 175 -3.55 9.58 26.66
C SER A 175 -2.04 9.30 26.68
N VAL A 176 -1.24 10.33 26.40
CA VAL A 176 0.22 10.33 26.47
C VAL A 176 0.76 9.87 27.84
N SER A 177 -0.03 10.03 28.90
CA SER A 177 0.32 9.64 30.28
C SER A 177 0.63 8.14 30.45
N ARG A 178 0.17 7.28 29.54
CA ARG A 178 0.45 5.82 29.59
C ARG A 178 1.81 5.41 29.04
N ILE A 179 2.53 6.31 28.36
CA ILE A 179 3.83 5.99 27.75
C ILE A 179 4.92 5.83 28.81
N PHE A 180 4.81 6.54 29.94
CA PHE A 180 5.82 6.58 31.02
C PHE A 180 5.57 5.61 32.18
N VAL A 181 4.52 4.74 32.14
CA VAL A 181 4.27 3.78 33.21
C VAL A 181 5.20 2.57 33.01
N PRO A 182 6.07 2.25 34.00
CA PRO A 182 6.92 1.06 33.94
C PRO A 182 6.10 -0.22 33.74
N ALA A 183 6.66 -1.19 33.00
CA ALA A 183 5.99 -2.43 32.64
C ALA A 183 5.45 -3.25 33.84
N SER A 184 6.02 -3.06 35.03
CA SER A 184 5.62 -3.71 36.28
C SER A 184 4.24 -3.33 36.81
N VAL A 185 3.71 -2.14 36.48
CA VAL A 185 2.40 -1.65 36.96
C VAL A 185 1.27 -1.99 35.97
N ARG A 186 1.58 -2.40 34.75
CA ARG A 186 0.62 -2.68 33.68
C ARG A 186 -0.09 -4.05 33.80
N SER A 187 0.35 -4.91 34.72
CA SER A 187 -0.13 -6.29 34.88
C SER A 187 -1.51 -6.44 35.53
N GLN A 188 -2.13 -5.36 36.02
CA GLN A 188 -3.39 -5.44 36.77
C GLN A 188 -4.65 -4.86 36.09
N ALA A 189 -4.55 -4.36 34.86
CA ALA A 189 -5.72 -3.87 34.13
C ALA A 189 -6.19 -4.90 33.11
N ASN A 190 -7.28 -5.59 33.44
CA ASN A 190 -8.04 -6.57 32.68
C ASN A 190 -8.03 -6.39 31.15
N THR A 191 -7.07 -7.01 30.48
CA THR A 191 -7.16 -7.39 29.07
C THR A 191 -6.77 -8.84 28.98
N PRO A 192 -7.47 -9.72 28.20
CA PRO A 192 -7.09 -11.11 28.09
C PRO A 192 -5.65 -11.19 27.54
N ALA A 193 -4.76 -11.70 28.38
CA ALA A 193 -3.35 -11.82 28.09
C ALA A 193 -3.14 -12.70 26.85
N SER A 194 -2.65 -12.11 25.76
CA SER A 194 -1.81 -12.90 24.87
C SER A 194 -0.66 -13.48 25.71
N PRO A 195 -0.25 -14.73 25.50
CA PRO A 195 0.77 -15.39 26.32
C PRO A 195 2.17 -14.82 26.04
N THR A 196 2.46 -13.63 26.58
CA THR A 196 3.72 -12.89 26.40
C THR A 196 4.65 -13.01 27.59
N GLY A 197 4.48 -14.06 28.40
CA GLY A 197 5.31 -14.33 29.58
C GLY A 197 6.37 -15.43 29.43
N THR A 198 6.43 -16.15 28.31
CA THR A 198 7.49 -17.14 28.06
C THR A 198 8.68 -16.49 27.37
N PRO A 199 9.92 -16.69 27.85
CA PRO A 199 11.10 -16.16 27.17
C PRO A 199 11.11 -16.61 25.71
N LEU A 200 11.51 -15.71 24.81
CA LEU A 200 11.67 -16.01 23.38
C LEU A 200 12.70 -17.16 23.25
N SER A 201 12.23 -18.38 23.12
CA SER A 201 13.13 -19.48 22.83
C SER A 201 13.64 -19.34 21.39
N SER A 202 14.89 -19.74 21.15
CA SER A 202 15.47 -19.74 19.80
C SER A 202 14.61 -20.51 18.80
N ALA A 203 13.99 -21.62 19.21
CA ALA A 203 13.06 -22.39 18.38
C ALA A 203 11.81 -21.60 17.99
N ARG A 204 11.24 -20.80 18.89
CA ARG A 204 10.08 -19.94 18.60
C ARG A 204 10.43 -18.79 17.66
N LEU A 205 11.62 -18.22 17.79
CA LEU A 205 12.10 -17.18 16.89
C LEU A 205 12.31 -17.73 15.47
N LEU A 206 12.91 -18.93 15.36
CA LEU A 206 13.12 -19.60 14.08
C LEU A 206 11.79 -19.96 13.38
N SER A 207 10.79 -20.48 14.13
CA SER A 207 9.47 -20.74 13.53
C SER A 207 8.77 -19.45 13.07
N ALA A 208 8.84 -18.37 13.86
CA ALA A 208 8.29 -17.07 13.48
C ALA A 208 8.98 -16.51 12.23
N LEU A 209 10.30 -16.66 12.12
CA LEU A 209 11.06 -16.26 10.92
C LEU A 209 10.64 -17.08 9.70
N HIS A 210 10.54 -18.41 9.85
CA HIS A 210 10.12 -19.30 8.77
C HIS A 210 8.71 -18.94 8.26
N GLU A 211 7.75 -18.78 9.15
CA GLU A 211 6.38 -18.36 8.81
C GLU A 211 6.35 -16.98 8.15
N SER A 212 7.16 -16.04 8.62
CA SER A 212 7.28 -14.71 8.04
C SER A 212 7.83 -14.75 6.62
N ILE A 213 8.85 -15.59 6.36
CA ILE A 213 9.42 -15.80 5.02
C ILE A 213 8.37 -16.41 4.10
N LEU A 214 7.69 -17.49 4.49
CA LEU A 214 6.65 -18.12 3.67
C LEU A 214 5.50 -17.17 3.36
N SER A 215 5.06 -16.40 4.36
CA SER A 215 4.02 -15.38 4.18
C SER A 215 4.47 -14.26 3.23
N ALA A 216 5.74 -13.84 3.32
CA ALA A 216 6.33 -12.85 2.43
C ALA A 216 6.45 -13.38 0.99
N MET A 217 6.92 -14.64 0.81
CA MET A 217 6.99 -15.28 -0.51
C MET A 217 5.63 -15.34 -1.19
N ASN A 218 4.60 -15.79 -0.48
CA ASN A 218 3.24 -15.81 -1.02
C ASN A 218 2.75 -14.40 -1.40
N GLY A 219 3.03 -13.41 -0.56
CA GLY A 219 2.62 -12.03 -0.82
C GLY A 219 3.34 -11.40 -2.03
N ILE A 220 4.66 -11.61 -2.15
CA ILE A 220 5.44 -11.06 -3.26
C ILE A 220 5.11 -11.76 -4.59
N ALA A 221 4.83 -13.07 -4.56
CA ALA A 221 4.39 -13.82 -5.74
C ALA A 221 3.01 -13.33 -6.23
N GLN A 222 2.05 -13.11 -5.31
CA GLN A 222 0.76 -12.51 -5.65
C GLN A 222 0.92 -11.13 -6.27
N LEU A 223 1.79 -10.28 -5.72
CA LEU A 223 2.09 -8.96 -6.26
C LEU A 223 2.60 -9.08 -7.70
N GLY A 224 3.54 -9.99 -7.98
CA GLY A 224 4.03 -10.24 -9.32
C GLY A 224 2.93 -10.68 -10.29
N GLY A 225 2.04 -11.57 -9.86
CA GLY A 225 0.87 -12.00 -10.64
C GLY A 225 -0.05 -10.83 -11.02
N TYR A 226 -0.34 -9.93 -10.06
CA TYR A 226 -1.10 -8.70 -10.34
C TYR A 226 -0.37 -7.79 -11.33
N MET A 227 0.93 -7.56 -11.13
CA MET A 227 1.71 -6.72 -12.05
C MET A 227 1.68 -7.25 -13.47
N VAL A 228 1.95 -8.54 -13.67
CA VAL A 228 1.90 -9.17 -15.00
C VAL A 228 0.50 -9.04 -15.61
N PHE A 229 -0.55 -9.36 -14.86
CA PHE A 229 -1.91 -9.29 -15.34
C PHE A 229 -2.32 -7.86 -15.76
N PHE A 230 -2.04 -6.87 -14.92
CA PHE A 230 -2.37 -5.46 -15.22
C PHE A 230 -1.47 -4.87 -16.31
N ASN A 231 -0.23 -5.36 -16.45
CA ASN A 231 0.60 -5.03 -17.61
C ASN A 231 0.01 -5.60 -18.92
N LEU A 232 -0.52 -6.80 -18.89
CA LEU A 232 -1.23 -7.36 -20.06
C LEU A 232 -2.46 -6.54 -20.46
N LEU A 233 -3.16 -5.91 -19.48
CA LEU A 233 -4.26 -4.99 -19.79
C LEU A 233 -3.79 -3.74 -20.55
N ASN A 234 -2.51 -3.34 -20.43
CA ASN A 234 -1.95 -2.28 -21.26
C ASN A 234 -1.89 -2.62 -22.75
N LEU A 235 -2.13 -3.88 -23.14
CA LEU A 235 -2.29 -4.26 -24.53
C LEU A 235 -3.44 -3.49 -25.21
N PHE A 236 -4.54 -3.24 -24.49
CA PHE A 236 -5.69 -2.50 -25.01
C PHE A 236 -5.30 -1.05 -25.39
N PRO A 237 -4.78 -0.20 -24.47
CA PRO A 237 -4.34 1.13 -24.88
C PRO A 237 -3.23 1.09 -25.91
N THR A 238 -2.30 0.11 -25.89
CA THR A 238 -1.23 0.00 -26.87
C THR A 238 -1.77 -0.24 -28.29
N VAL A 239 -2.81 -1.05 -28.44
CA VAL A 239 -3.39 -1.37 -29.76
C VAL A 239 -4.40 -0.31 -30.20
N PHE A 240 -5.35 0.06 -29.32
CA PHE A 240 -6.42 0.97 -29.71
C PHE A 240 -6.02 2.43 -29.74
N LEU A 241 -5.03 2.83 -28.97
CA LEU A 241 -4.57 4.21 -28.86
C LEU A 241 -3.19 4.40 -29.54
N ALA A 242 -2.78 3.50 -30.44
CA ALA A 242 -1.54 3.62 -31.18
C ALA A 242 -1.42 4.95 -31.95
N ALA A 243 -2.54 5.48 -32.46
CA ALA A 243 -2.61 6.80 -33.13
C ALA A 243 -2.54 7.98 -32.14
N TYR A 244 -2.71 7.75 -30.84
CA TYR A 244 -2.75 8.78 -29.78
C TYR A 244 -1.75 8.44 -28.65
N PRO A 245 -0.44 8.46 -28.92
CA PRO A 245 0.58 7.97 -27.98
C PRO A 245 0.61 8.74 -26.66
N SER A 246 0.31 10.02 -26.65
CA SER A 246 0.22 10.81 -25.40
C SER A 246 -0.94 10.35 -24.51
N PHE A 247 -2.08 10.04 -25.08
CA PHE A 247 -3.23 9.54 -24.34
C PHE A 247 -2.99 8.12 -23.81
N MET A 248 -2.37 7.27 -24.64
CA MET A 248 -1.93 5.92 -24.21
C MET A 248 -1.01 5.99 -22.99
N ARG A 249 0.03 6.84 -23.02
CA ARG A 249 0.95 7.03 -21.91
C ARG A 249 0.26 7.55 -20.65
N THR A 250 -0.72 8.45 -20.80
CA THR A 250 -1.51 8.97 -19.66
C THR A 250 -2.36 7.89 -18.98
N LEU A 251 -2.91 6.92 -19.75
CA LEU A 251 -3.73 5.84 -19.21
C LEU A 251 -2.92 4.71 -18.58
N SER A 252 -1.74 4.41 -19.10
CA SER A 252 -0.94 3.27 -18.67
C SER A 252 -0.64 3.24 -17.16
N PRO A 253 -0.26 4.35 -16.49
CA PRO A 253 -0.05 4.37 -15.04
C PRO A 253 -1.32 4.13 -14.22
N LEU A 254 -2.50 4.40 -14.79
CA LEU A 254 -3.79 4.12 -14.13
C LEU A 254 -4.11 2.62 -14.12
N LEU A 255 -3.56 1.85 -15.03
CA LEU A 255 -3.68 0.38 -15.04
C LEU A 255 -2.63 -0.25 -14.11
N GLU A 256 -1.34 -0.03 -14.42
CA GLU A 256 -0.23 -0.53 -13.62
C GLU A 256 0.82 0.59 -13.49
N ILE A 257 1.03 1.03 -12.25
CA ILE A 257 1.80 2.23 -11.96
C ILE A 257 3.27 2.12 -12.36
N THR A 258 3.92 0.97 -12.13
CA THR A 258 5.37 0.82 -12.30
C THR A 258 5.78 0.86 -13.77
N ASN A 259 5.13 0.06 -14.61
CA ASN A 259 5.35 0.06 -16.04
C ASN A 259 4.83 1.35 -16.67
N GLY A 260 3.65 1.81 -16.24
CA GLY A 260 3.07 3.04 -16.76
C GLY A 260 3.97 4.26 -16.57
N LEU A 261 4.65 4.37 -15.42
CA LEU A 261 5.63 5.42 -15.18
C LEU A 261 6.83 5.34 -16.14
N SER A 262 7.31 4.12 -16.47
CA SER A 262 8.42 3.95 -17.41
C SER A 262 8.08 4.31 -18.87
N MET A 263 6.77 4.38 -19.18
CA MET A 263 6.30 4.79 -20.51
C MET A 263 6.14 6.31 -20.66
N LEU A 264 6.09 7.06 -19.55
CA LEU A 264 5.96 8.52 -19.57
C LEU A 264 7.25 9.19 -20.04
N LEU A 265 7.11 10.32 -20.72
CA LEU A 265 8.21 11.19 -21.08
C LEU A 265 8.65 12.05 -19.88
N PRO A 266 9.93 12.51 -19.84
CA PRO A 266 10.38 13.45 -18.80
C PRO A 266 9.54 14.73 -18.71
N SER A 267 8.95 15.19 -19.81
CA SER A 267 8.01 16.33 -19.85
C SER A 267 6.67 16.05 -19.18
N GLU A 268 6.30 14.78 -19.01
CA GLU A 268 5.06 14.33 -18.38
C GLU A 268 5.24 14.06 -16.87
N ARG A 269 6.36 14.52 -16.27
CA ARG A 269 6.72 14.31 -14.85
C ARG A 269 5.63 14.75 -13.87
N LEU A 270 4.94 15.85 -14.16
CA LEU A 270 3.86 16.33 -13.29
C LEU A 270 2.75 15.28 -13.15
N TRP A 271 2.35 14.66 -14.26
CA TRP A 271 1.38 13.58 -14.26
C TRP A 271 1.90 12.35 -13.50
N ALA A 272 3.19 12.02 -13.66
CA ALA A 272 3.82 10.94 -12.91
C ALA A 272 3.63 11.13 -11.40
N TYR A 273 3.90 12.33 -10.86
CA TYR A 273 3.73 12.60 -9.42
C TYR A 273 2.27 12.65 -8.98
N ILE A 274 1.36 13.17 -9.79
CA ILE A 274 -0.06 13.26 -9.48
C ILE A 274 -0.70 11.87 -9.36
N VAL A 275 -0.34 10.92 -10.21
CA VAL A 275 -0.97 9.59 -10.26
C VAL A 275 -0.47 8.64 -9.17
N LEU A 276 0.69 8.92 -8.55
CA LEU A 276 1.32 8.05 -7.54
C LEU A 276 0.42 7.70 -6.35
N PRO A 277 -0.30 8.65 -5.71
CA PRO A 277 -1.19 8.31 -4.60
C PRO A 277 -2.33 7.38 -4.98
N PHE A 278 -2.80 7.43 -6.23
CA PHE A 278 -3.79 6.49 -6.75
C PHE A 278 -3.22 5.07 -6.84
N GLY A 279 -1.98 4.93 -7.30
CA GLY A 279 -1.26 3.66 -7.41
C GLY A 279 -1.71 2.76 -8.56
N GLY A 280 -2.70 3.17 -9.36
CA GLY A 280 -3.28 2.38 -10.45
C GLY A 280 -4.26 1.29 -9.98
N LEU A 281 -4.99 0.73 -10.92
CA LEU A 281 -5.95 -0.36 -10.67
C LEU A 281 -5.26 -1.62 -10.13
N CYS A 282 -4.00 -1.85 -10.50
CA CYS A 282 -3.17 -2.93 -9.98
C CYS A 282 -3.05 -2.84 -8.44
N CYS A 283 -2.69 -1.68 -7.87
CA CYS A 283 -2.59 -1.51 -6.42
C CYS A 283 -3.95 -1.57 -5.71
N ILE A 284 -5.04 -1.15 -6.38
CA ILE A 284 -6.40 -1.31 -5.86
C ILE A 284 -6.75 -2.80 -5.77
N ALA A 285 -6.46 -3.60 -6.79
CA ALA A 285 -6.70 -5.05 -6.79
C ALA A 285 -5.84 -5.77 -5.74
N GLN A 286 -4.57 -5.39 -5.58
CA GLN A 286 -3.69 -5.89 -4.52
C GLN A 286 -4.26 -5.58 -3.13
N THR A 287 -4.74 -4.34 -2.92
CA THR A 287 -5.37 -3.94 -1.66
C THR A 287 -6.64 -4.76 -1.41
N ALA A 288 -7.49 -4.95 -2.42
CA ALA A 288 -8.69 -5.79 -2.33
C ALA A 288 -8.34 -7.22 -1.88
N SER A 289 -7.26 -7.80 -2.43
CA SER A 289 -6.76 -9.11 -2.02
C SER A 289 -6.31 -9.14 -0.55
N CYS A 290 -5.58 -8.11 -0.11
CA CYS A 290 -5.12 -8.03 1.29
C CYS A 290 -6.28 -7.93 2.29
N ILE A 291 -7.31 -7.14 1.98
CA ILE A 291 -8.46 -6.93 2.88
C ILE A 291 -9.57 -7.99 2.70
N HIS A 292 -9.43 -8.90 1.76
CA HIS A 292 -10.39 -9.99 1.57
C HIS A 292 -10.58 -10.76 2.88
N LYS A 293 -11.80 -11.09 3.24
CA LYS A 293 -12.18 -11.81 4.48
C LYS A 293 -11.93 -11.02 5.80
N THR A 294 -11.67 -9.72 5.76
CA THR A 294 -11.48 -8.91 6.97
C THR A 294 -12.71 -8.09 7.37
N GLY A 295 -13.71 -7.99 6.49
CA GLY A 295 -14.86 -7.10 6.67
C GLY A 295 -14.61 -5.65 6.24
N LEU A 296 -13.38 -5.30 5.85
CA LEU A 296 -13.05 -3.97 5.30
C LEU A 296 -13.67 -3.79 3.92
N SER A 297 -14.17 -2.58 3.64
CA SER A 297 -14.75 -2.22 2.36
C SER A 297 -13.73 -1.54 1.45
N LEU A 298 -13.68 -1.97 0.18
CA LEU A 298 -12.82 -1.37 -0.83
C LEU A 298 -13.33 0.00 -1.31
N LYS A 299 -14.64 0.25 -1.26
CA LYS A 299 -15.24 1.51 -1.77
C LYS A 299 -14.73 2.77 -1.07
N PRO A 300 -14.74 2.85 0.29
CA PRO A 300 -14.14 3.99 0.99
C PRO A 300 -12.66 4.15 0.68
N TYR A 301 -11.90 3.05 0.58
CA TYR A 301 -10.49 3.09 0.21
C TYR A 301 -10.28 3.78 -1.13
N ILE A 302 -11.00 3.37 -2.19
CA ILE A 302 -10.90 4.00 -3.52
C ILE A 302 -11.25 5.49 -3.43
N PHE A 303 -12.32 5.85 -2.71
CA PHE A 303 -12.73 7.23 -2.53
C PHE A 303 -11.62 8.08 -1.88
N HIS A 304 -11.01 7.59 -0.80
CA HIS A 304 -9.89 8.28 -0.13
C HIS A 304 -8.66 8.38 -1.05
N LYS A 305 -8.40 7.38 -1.91
CA LYS A 305 -7.34 7.45 -2.91
C LYS A 305 -7.56 8.54 -3.94
N LEU A 306 -8.79 8.69 -4.41
CA LEU A 306 -9.14 9.78 -5.33
C LEU A 306 -8.96 11.15 -4.67
N ILE A 307 -9.38 11.32 -3.41
CA ILE A 307 -9.16 12.56 -2.66
C ILE A 307 -7.67 12.85 -2.53
N LEU A 308 -6.85 11.88 -2.12
CA LEU A 308 -5.41 12.06 -2.00
C LEU A 308 -4.76 12.41 -3.33
N THR A 309 -5.20 11.82 -4.43
CA THR A 309 -4.74 12.16 -5.79
C THR A 309 -5.07 13.61 -6.15
N LEU A 310 -6.30 14.06 -5.85
CA LEU A 310 -6.72 15.45 -6.08
C LEU A 310 -5.93 16.45 -5.22
N LEU A 311 -5.71 16.13 -3.94
CA LEU A 311 -4.89 16.95 -3.04
C LEU A 311 -3.45 17.05 -3.53
N THR A 312 -2.89 15.94 -4.00
CA THR A 312 -1.53 15.89 -4.56
C THR A 312 -1.46 16.67 -5.89
N ALA A 313 -2.50 16.58 -6.72
CA ALA A 313 -2.60 17.40 -7.93
C ALA A 313 -2.62 18.90 -7.59
N ALA A 314 -3.46 19.31 -6.63
CA ALA A 314 -3.51 20.71 -6.19
C ALA A 314 -2.16 21.17 -5.64
N TRP A 315 -1.48 20.33 -4.85
CA TRP A 315 -0.15 20.62 -4.29
C TRP A 315 0.89 20.90 -5.39
N TYR A 316 1.00 20.00 -6.37
CA TYR A 316 2.03 20.11 -7.42
C TYR A 316 1.68 21.11 -8.53
N LEU A 317 0.41 21.52 -8.66
CA LEU A 317 0.02 22.62 -9.54
C LEU A 317 0.36 23.99 -8.95
N VAL A 318 0.35 24.12 -7.62
CA VAL A 318 0.68 25.36 -6.91
C VAL A 318 2.18 25.49 -6.64
N LEU A 319 2.83 24.41 -6.29
CA LEU A 319 4.25 24.39 -5.95
C LEU A 319 5.06 23.71 -7.08
N PRO A 320 6.10 24.35 -7.59
CA PRO A 320 6.87 23.83 -8.73
C PRO A 320 7.55 22.50 -8.39
N VAL A 321 7.52 21.57 -9.34
CA VAL A 321 8.10 20.21 -9.26
C VAL A 321 9.32 20.09 -10.19
#